data_af88f310a79c9f13b49f607f6b87a527
#
_entry.id   af88f310a79c9f13b49f607f6b87a527
#
_cell.length_a   1.000
_cell.length_b   1.000
_cell.length_c   1.000
_cell.angle_alpha   90.00
_cell.angle_beta   90.00
_cell.angle_gamma   90.00
#
_symmetry.space_group_name_H-M   'P 1'
#
loop_
_entity.id
_entity.type
_entity.pdbx_description
1 polymer ?
#
loop_
_entity_poly.entity_id
_entity_poly.type
_entity_poly.pdbx_seq_one_letter_code
_entity_poly.pdbx_strand_id
1 'polypeptide(L)'
;MTSPSRTLRAVTVLLRVALGAIFVYAAWTKLVHVQFRPFFMELTPWQLFAMEVNGYELLPLKAVELVARTLPWFELVVGLLLITGYWLRTAAAATALLLGGFFALMIRAYAKGMEIPCGCSGPNDIISWKTLLRDGSLLAAAMALVVLSLKKKSEARSQK
;
A
#
# COMPACT_ATOMS: atom_id res chain seq x y z
N MET A 1 4.04 -36.86 -0.28
CA MET A 1 4.23 -35.65 -1.16
C MET A 1 2.88 -34.96 -1.29
N THR A 2 2.58 -34.00 -0.39
CA THR A 2 1.29 -33.30 -0.41
C THR A 2 1.41 -32.12 -1.36
N SER A 3 0.75 -32.21 -2.52
CA SER A 3 0.57 -31.01 -3.37
C SER A 3 -0.09 -29.93 -2.52
N PRO A 4 0.32 -28.65 -2.66
CA PRO A 4 -0.33 -27.57 -1.91
C PRO A 4 -1.82 -27.67 -2.17
N SER A 5 -2.61 -27.77 -1.07
CA SER A 5 -4.06 -27.99 -1.16
C SER A 5 -4.65 -26.93 -2.09
N ARG A 6 -5.62 -27.30 -2.91
CA ARG A 6 -6.32 -26.36 -3.83
C ARG A 6 -6.75 -25.09 -3.09
N THR A 7 -7.11 -25.22 -1.82
CA THR A 7 -7.43 -24.12 -0.90
C THR A 7 -6.26 -23.15 -0.71
N LEU A 8 -5.03 -23.61 -0.51
CA LEU A 8 -3.88 -22.73 -0.28
C LEU A 8 -3.53 -21.91 -1.54
N ARG A 9 -3.68 -22.52 -2.71
CA ARG A 9 -3.51 -21.80 -3.99
C ARG A 9 -4.60 -20.75 -4.18
N ALA A 10 -5.86 -21.08 -3.89
CA ALA A 10 -6.98 -20.14 -3.99
C ALA A 10 -6.80 -18.95 -3.03
N VAL A 11 -6.43 -19.20 -1.77
CA VAL A 11 -6.14 -18.14 -0.78
C VAL A 11 -5.02 -17.24 -1.25
N THR A 12 -3.92 -17.79 -1.77
CA THR A 12 -2.81 -16.99 -2.29
C THR A 12 -3.24 -16.10 -3.46
N VAL A 13 -4.06 -16.64 -4.38
CA VAL A 13 -4.58 -15.87 -5.52
C VAL A 13 -5.51 -14.75 -5.04
N LEU A 14 -6.42 -15.05 -4.12
CA LEU A 14 -7.34 -14.05 -3.57
C LEU A 14 -6.59 -12.93 -2.86
N LEU A 15 -5.63 -13.26 -1.99
CA LEU A 15 -4.83 -12.26 -1.25
C LEU A 15 -4.05 -11.35 -2.21
N ARG A 16 -3.37 -11.93 -3.21
CA ARG A 16 -2.58 -11.12 -4.16
C ARG A 16 -3.44 -10.21 -5.02
N VAL A 17 -4.60 -10.70 -5.49
CA VAL A 17 -5.52 -9.91 -6.32
C VAL A 17 -6.16 -8.80 -5.49
N ALA A 18 -6.60 -9.10 -4.27
CA ALA A 18 -7.18 -8.11 -3.37
C ALA A 18 -6.18 -7.01 -3.01
N LEU A 19 -4.97 -7.37 -2.56
CA LEU A 19 -3.92 -6.40 -2.26
C LEU A 19 -3.50 -5.61 -3.51
N GLY A 20 -3.34 -6.27 -4.64
CA GLY A 20 -3.01 -5.63 -5.90
C GLY A 20 -4.07 -4.61 -6.35
N ALA A 21 -5.35 -4.95 -6.24
CA ALA A 21 -6.45 -4.05 -6.56
C ALA A 21 -6.46 -2.81 -5.64
N ILE A 22 -6.20 -3.00 -4.32
CA ILE A 22 -6.10 -1.89 -3.37
C ILE A 22 -4.94 -0.96 -3.74
N PHE A 23 -3.78 -1.50 -4.11
CA PHE A 23 -2.62 -0.69 -4.50
C PHE A 23 -2.86 0.06 -5.83
N VAL A 24 -3.49 -0.57 -6.81
CA VAL A 24 -3.89 0.09 -8.05
C VAL A 24 -4.90 1.21 -7.77
N TYR A 25 -5.87 0.97 -6.90
CA TYR A 25 -6.84 1.98 -6.49
C TYR A 25 -6.17 3.15 -5.76
N ALA A 26 -5.26 2.87 -4.81
CA ALA A 26 -4.52 3.90 -4.09
C ALA A 26 -3.64 4.74 -5.03
N ALA A 27 -2.98 4.11 -6.00
CA ALA A 27 -2.23 4.82 -7.03
C ALA A 27 -3.16 5.68 -7.91
N TRP A 28 -4.30 5.12 -8.33
CA TRP A 28 -5.29 5.84 -9.15
C TRP A 28 -5.80 7.10 -8.45
N THR A 29 -6.17 7.01 -7.18
CA THR A 29 -6.66 8.17 -6.43
C THR A 29 -5.62 9.28 -6.34
N LYS A 30 -4.33 8.96 -6.27
CA LYS A 30 -3.22 9.92 -6.21
C LYS A 30 -2.82 10.48 -7.57
N LEU A 31 -3.04 9.73 -8.66
CA LEU A 31 -2.67 10.14 -10.02
C LEU A 31 -3.79 10.87 -10.75
N VAL A 32 -5.05 10.48 -10.54
CA VAL A 32 -6.18 10.90 -11.37
C VAL A 32 -7.23 11.67 -10.58
N HIS A 33 -7.10 11.77 -9.25
CA HIS A 33 -8.12 12.42 -8.44
C HIS A 33 -8.23 13.92 -8.77
N VAL A 34 -8.99 14.19 -9.81
CA VAL A 34 -9.54 15.52 -10.09
C VAL A 34 -10.63 15.73 -9.06
N GLN A 35 -10.28 16.34 -7.94
CA GLN A 35 -11.31 16.81 -7.02
C GLN A 35 -12.14 17.88 -7.77
N PHE A 36 -13.38 17.53 -8.07
CA PHE A 36 -14.44 18.49 -8.34
C PHE A 36 -14.65 19.34 -7.08
N ARG A 37 -13.75 20.29 -6.85
CA ARG A 37 -14.05 21.42 -5.98
C ARG A 37 -14.36 22.62 -6.86
N PRO A 38 -15.56 23.19 -6.73
CA PRO A 38 -15.90 24.37 -7.49
C PRO A 38 -14.97 25.51 -7.07
N PHE A 39 -14.26 26.04 -8.04
CA PHE A 39 -13.92 27.45 -8.24
C PHE A 39 -12.61 28.06 -7.71
N PHE A 40 -11.82 27.58 -6.74
CA PHE A 40 -10.72 28.43 -6.24
C PHE A 40 -9.31 27.83 -6.06
N MET A 41 -9.03 26.57 -6.38
CA MET A 41 -7.64 26.06 -6.29
C MET A 41 -7.41 24.94 -7.31
N GLU A 42 -6.69 25.24 -8.38
CA GLU A 42 -6.13 24.25 -9.32
C GLU A 42 -4.91 23.55 -8.69
N LEU A 43 -5.12 22.79 -7.60
CA LEU A 43 -4.08 21.93 -7.06
C LEU A 43 -4.03 20.65 -7.90
N THR A 44 -2.84 20.35 -8.40
CA THR A 44 -2.60 19.08 -9.08
C THR A 44 -2.70 17.90 -8.09
N PRO A 45 -3.10 16.70 -8.54
CA PRO A 45 -3.27 15.54 -7.65
C PRO A 45 -2.03 15.24 -6.79
N TRP A 46 -0.84 15.38 -7.34
CA TRP A 46 0.41 15.15 -6.61
C TRP A 46 0.67 16.20 -5.51
N GLN A 47 0.20 17.45 -5.69
CA GLN A 47 0.32 18.50 -4.68
C GLN A 47 -0.56 18.21 -3.46
N LEU A 48 -1.77 17.70 -3.68
CA LEU A 48 -2.66 17.26 -2.59
C LEU A 48 -2.00 16.14 -1.79
N PHE A 49 -1.46 15.14 -2.48
CA PHE A 49 -0.73 14.07 -1.80
C PHE A 49 0.55 14.56 -1.12
N ALA A 50 1.25 15.54 -1.68
CA ALA A 50 2.40 16.18 -1.02
C ALA A 50 2.00 16.88 0.28
N MET A 51 0.83 17.52 0.33
CA MET A 51 0.30 18.11 1.57
C MET A 51 0.02 17.06 2.64
N GLU A 52 -0.56 15.91 2.26
CA GLU A 52 -0.78 14.78 3.16
C GLU A 52 0.56 14.25 3.72
N VAL A 53 1.56 14.04 2.87
CA VAL A 53 2.90 13.60 3.29
C VAL A 53 3.59 14.62 4.19
N ASN A 54 3.44 15.92 3.88
CA ASN A 54 4.01 16.99 4.69
C ASN A 54 3.34 17.09 6.08
N GLY A 55 2.08 16.71 6.19
CA GLY A 55 1.34 16.68 7.45
C GLY A 55 1.97 15.78 8.52
N TYR A 56 2.77 14.79 8.14
CA TYR A 56 3.53 13.95 9.08
C TYR A 56 4.75 14.63 9.69
N GLU A 57 5.17 15.80 9.20
CA GLU A 57 6.29 16.62 9.70
C GLU A 57 7.61 15.82 9.87
N LEU A 58 7.91 14.92 8.93
CA LEU A 58 9.08 14.04 9.00
C LEU A 58 10.14 14.35 7.96
N LEU A 59 9.75 14.94 6.85
CA LEU A 59 10.60 15.10 5.69
C LEU A 59 10.78 16.59 5.32
N PRO A 60 11.95 16.99 4.82
CA PRO A 60 12.11 18.31 4.23
C PRO A 60 11.29 18.40 2.93
N LEU A 61 10.83 19.59 2.57
CA LEU A 61 9.93 19.85 1.43
C LEU A 61 10.39 19.19 0.11
N LYS A 62 11.68 19.18 -0.17
CA LYS A 62 12.23 18.52 -1.38
C LYS A 62 12.01 17.00 -1.37
N ALA A 63 12.11 16.36 -0.20
CA ALA A 63 11.86 14.93 -0.07
C ALA A 63 10.35 14.63 -0.13
N VAL A 64 9.50 15.49 0.43
CA VAL A 64 8.04 15.40 0.31
C VAL A 64 7.63 15.41 -1.17
N GLU A 65 8.15 16.35 -1.96
CA GLU A 65 7.86 16.45 -3.39
C GLU A 65 8.31 15.21 -4.16
N LEU A 66 9.52 14.71 -3.88
CA LEU A 66 10.03 13.48 -4.50
C LEU A 66 9.12 12.28 -4.20
N VAL A 67 8.77 12.08 -2.94
CA VAL A 67 7.87 10.99 -2.51
C VAL A 67 6.50 11.13 -3.17
N ALA A 68 5.92 12.33 -3.15
CA ALA A 68 4.61 12.57 -3.73
C ALA A 68 4.53 12.30 -5.24
N ARG A 69 5.62 12.52 -5.96
CA ARG A 69 5.69 12.25 -7.40
C ARG A 69 6.02 10.79 -7.75
N THR A 70 6.84 10.11 -6.94
CA THR A 70 7.34 8.76 -7.28
C THR A 70 6.51 7.64 -6.68
N LEU A 71 5.98 7.83 -5.47
CA LEU A 71 5.27 6.79 -4.73
C LEU A 71 4.03 6.25 -5.45
N PRO A 72 3.15 7.07 -6.06
CA PRO A 72 1.97 6.56 -6.76
C PRO A 72 2.33 5.64 -7.94
N TRP A 73 3.39 5.95 -8.67
CA TRP A 73 3.90 5.09 -9.74
C TRP A 73 4.43 3.77 -9.21
N PHE A 74 5.14 3.81 -8.09
CA PHE A 74 5.63 2.60 -7.44
C PHE A 74 4.46 1.73 -6.93
N GLU A 75 3.44 2.32 -6.32
CA GLU A 75 2.22 1.62 -5.91
C GLU A 75 1.51 0.96 -7.11
N LEU A 76 1.42 1.66 -8.24
CA LEU A 76 0.81 1.13 -9.45
C LEU A 76 1.57 -0.10 -9.97
N VAL A 77 2.89 0.00 -10.10
CA VAL A 77 3.73 -1.10 -10.57
C VAL A 77 3.64 -2.31 -9.64
N VAL A 78 3.75 -2.11 -8.33
CA VAL A 78 3.65 -3.18 -7.33
C VAL A 78 2.25 -3.82 -7.37
N GLY A 79 1.18 -3.03 -7.48
CA GLY A 79 -0.18 -3.53 -7.60
C GLY A 79 -0.37 -4.41 -8.85
N LEU A 80 0.14 -4.00 -10.00
CA LEU A 80 0.08 -4.78 -11.25
C LEU A 80 0.91 -6.08 -11.14
N LEU A 81 2.08 -6.04 -10.53
CA LEU A 81 2.90 -7.22 -10.29
C LEU A 81 2.21 -8.22 -9.36
N LEU A 82 1.48 -7.76 -8.34
CA LEU A 82 0.67 -8.61 -7.48
C LEU A 82 -0.47 -9.27 -8.26
N ILE A 83 -1.23 -8.52 -9.05
CA ILE A 83 -2.36 -9.05 -9.83
C ILE A 83 -1.88 -10.09 -10.83
N THR A 84 -0.84 -9.78 -11.60
CA THR A 84 -0.28 -10.72 -12.59
C THR A 84 0.42 -11.91 -11.94
N GLY A 85 0.96 -11.71 -10.71
CA GLY A 85 1.77 -12.70 -10.00
C GLY A 85 3.18 -12.84 -10.56
N TYR A 86 3.59 -11.92 -11.42
CA TYR A 86 4.96 -11.83 -11.89
C TYR A 86 5.86 -11.32 -10.76
N TRP A 87 6.99 -11.96 -10.52
CA TRP A 87 7.87 -11.67 -9.38
C TRP A 87 7.14 -11.55 -8.04
N LEU A 88 6.15 -12.41 -7.82
CA LEU A 88 5.25 -12.37 -6.66
C LEU A 88 5.96 -12.17 -5.32
N ARG A 89 7.12 -12.79 -5.14
CA ARG A 89 7.90 -12.68 -3.90
C ARG A 89 8.41 -11.26 -3.65
N THR A 90 8.99 -10.64 -4.69
CA THR A 90 9.51 -9.27 -4.61
C THR A 90 8.37 -8.27 -4.46
N ALA A 91 7.28 -8.46 -5.22
CA ALA A 91 6.10 -7.63 -5.11
C ALA A 91 5.45 -7.73 -3.72
N ALA A 92 5.31 -8.93 -3.16
CA ALA A 92 4.78 -9.13 -1.81
C ALA A 92 5.67 -8.49 -0.74
N ALA A 93 7.00 -8.61 -0.85
CA ALA A 93 7.94 -7.98 0.06
C ALA A 93 7.88 -6.45 -0.04
N ALA A 94 7.83 -5.89 -1.25
CA ALA A 94 7.67 -4.45 -1.46
C ALA A 94 6.35 -3.93 -0.88
N THR A 95 5.24 -4.67 -1.06
CA THR A 95 3.94 -4.35 -0.45
C THR A 95 4.02 -4.33 1.07
N ALA A 96 4.61 -5.36 1.69
CA ALA A 96 4.76 -5.44 3.14
C ALA A 96 5.63 -4.31 3.70
N LEU A 97 6.71 -3.94 3.00
CA LEU A 97 7.56 -2.82 3.39
C LEU A 97 6.84 -1.47 3.28
N LEU A 98 6.10 -1.24 2.20
CA LEU A 98 5.32 -0.01 2.05
C LEU A 98 4.24 0.11 3.12
N LEU A 99 3.41 -0.93 3.27
CA LEU A 99 2.35 -0.94 4.28
C LEU A 99 2.93 -0.82 5.70
N GLY A 100 4.04 -1.50 5.98
CA GLY A 100 4.73 -1.42 7.26
C GLY A 100 5.26 -0.01 7.56
N GLY A 101 5.87 0.64 6.57
CA GLY A 101 6.33 2.02 6.68
C GLY A 101 5.17 2.99 6.95
N PHE A 102 4.10 2.94 6.14
CA PHE A 102 2.92 3.78 6.35
C PHE A 102 2.25 3.50 7.70
N PHE A 103 2.10 2.24 8.09
CA PHE A 103 1.51 1.86 9.36
C PHE A 103 2.30 2.41 10.56
N ALA A 104 3.64 2.36 10.50
CA ALA A 104 4.49 2.94 11.53
C ALA A 104 4.31 4.47 11.64
N LEU A 105 4.19 5.16 10.49
CA LEU A 105 3.90 6.59 10.45
C LEU A 105 2.54 6.92 11.04
N MET A 106 1.51 6.14 10.72
CA MET A 106 0.16 6.31 11.25
C MET A 106 0.10 6.09 12.76
N ILE A 107 0.79 5.06 13.30
CA ILE A 107 0.88 4.83 14.74
C ILE A 107 1.51 6.05 15.43
N ARG A 108 2.62 6.57 14.86
CA ARG A 108 3.29 7.75 15.41
C ARG A 108 2.37 8.97 15.40
N ALA A 109 1.67 9.23 14.31
CA ALA A 109 0.75 10.35 14.18
C ALA A 109 -0.43 10.22 15.16
N TYR A 110 -1.00 9.03 15.27
CA TYR A 110 -2.07 8.73 16.23
C TYR A 110 -1.63 8.94 17.68
N ALA A 111 -0.44 8.46 18.04
CA ALA A 111 0.13 8.64 19.39
C ALA A 111 0.41 10.10 19.74
N LYS A 112 0.64 10.95 18.74
CA LYS A 112 0.80 12.41 18.89
C LYS A 112 -0.52 13.20 18.87
N GLY A 113 -1.66 12.53 18.66
CA GLY A 113 -2.96 13.18 18.52
C GLY A 113 -3.09 14.04 17.26
N MET A 114 -2.34 13.72 16.20
CA MET A 114 -2.37 14.49 14.95
C MET A 114 -3.62 14.09 14.13
N GLU A 115 -4.51 15.02 13.87
CA GLU A 115 -5.69 14.84 13.02
C GLU A 115 -5.34 15.11 11.55
N ILE A 116 -4.57 14.19 10.96
CA ILE A 116 -4.13 14.27 9.55
C ILE A 116 -4.75 13.16 8.71
N PRO A 117 -4.94 13.37 7.38
CA PRO A 117 -5.34 12.29 6.48
C PRO A 117 -4.31 11.16 6.46
N CYS A 118 -4.78 9.91 6.37
CA CYS A 118 -3.88 8.74 6.33
C CYS A 118 -3.08 8.64 5.03
N GLY A 119 -3.50 9.32 3.95
CA GLY A 119 -2.86 9.28 2.64
C GLY A 119 -3.09 7.99 1.83
N CYS A 120 -3.90 7.06 2.35
CA CYS A 120 -4.17 5.77 1.69
C CYS A 120 -5.45 5.77 0.85
N SER A 121 -6.52 6.44 1.34
CA SER A 121 -7.87 6.38 0.74
C SER A 121 -8.42 7.74 0.32
N GLY A 122 -7.63 8.80 0.48
CA GLY A 122 -8.01 10.17 0.10
C GLY A 122 -8.09 11.13 1.30
N PRO A 123 -8.37 12.41 1.05
CA PRO A 123 -8.18 13.50 2.03
C PRO A 123 -9.19 13.48 3.19
N ASN A 124 -10.28 12.73 3.08
CA ASN A 124 -11.32 12.66 4.11
C ASN A 124 -11.09 11.53 5.13
N ASP A 125 -10.08 10.70 4.92
CA ASP A 125 -9.81 9.52 5.75
C ASP A 125 -8.79 9.89 6.86
N ILE A 126 -9.29 10.52 7.92
CA ILE A 126 -8.47 10.96 9.07
C ILE A 126 -7.99 9.74 9.86
N ILE A 127 -6.74 9.82 10.36
CA ILE A 127 -6.14 8.77 11.20
C ILE A 127 -6.98 8.56 12.46
N SER A 128 -7.47 7.34 12.62
CA SER A 128 -8.29 6.88 13.74
C SER A 128 -7.97 5.43 14.09
N TRP A 129 -8.47 4.93 15.21
CA TRP A 129 -8.32 3.52 15.56
C TRP A 129 -8.90 2.57 14.49
N LYS A 130 -9.95 3.01 13.75
CA LYS A 130 -10.55 2.25 12.65
C LYS A 130 -9.63 2.15 11.45
N THR A 131 -8.96 3.26 11.08
CA THR A 131 -7.98 3.27 9.99
C THR A 131 -6.76 2.44 10.35
N LEU A 132 -6.30 2.47 11.60
CA LEU A 132 -5.22 1.62 12.09
C LEU A 132 -5.59 0.13 12.04
N LEU A 133 -6.81 -0.26 12.42
CA LEU A 133 -7.27 -1.65 12.30
C LEU A 133 -7.32 -2.12 10.84
N ARG A 134 -7.85 -1.29 9.96
CA ARG A 134 -7.92 -1.58 8.53
C ARG A 134 -6.51 -1.81 7.96
N ASP A 135 -5.61 -0.86 8.16
CA ASP A 135 -4.28 -0.89 7.56
C ASP A 135 -3.39 -1.95 8.23
N GLY A 136 -3.57 -2.20 9.53
CA GLY A 136 -2.97 -3.34 10.22
C GLY A 136 -3.42 -4.69 9.65
N SER A 137 -4.69 -4.83 9.28
CA SER A 137 -5.20 -6.05 8.61
C SER A 137 -4.61 -6.23 7.21
N LEU A 138 -4.43 -5.15 6.45
CA LEU A 138 -3.77 -5.18 5.15
C LEU A 138 -2.29 -5.57 5.27
N LEU A 139 -1.60 -5.03 6.27
CA LEU A 139 -0.23 -5.41 6.57
C LEU A 139 -0.11 -6.89 6.94
N ALA A 140 -1.02 -7.40 7.78
CA ALA A 140 -1.05 -8.82 8.13
C ALA A 140 -1.29 -9.71 6.90
N ALA A 141 -2.19 -9.31 6.00
CA ALA A 141 -2.44 -9.99 4.73
C ALA A 141 -1.20 -9.98 3.81
N ALA A 142 -0.47 -8.87 3.73
CA ALA A 142 0.76 -8.76 2.97
C ALA A 142 1.86 -9.66 3.56
N MET A 143 2.02 -9.69 4.87
CA MET A 143 2.96 -10.58 5.56
C MET A 143 2.63 -12.05 5.32
N ALA A 144 1.35 -12.43 5.39
CA ALA A 144 0.90 -13.78 5.06
C ALA A 144 1.26 -14.14 3.61
N LEU A 145 1.08 -13.22 2.66
CA LEU A 145 1.44 -13.43 1.26
C LEU A 145 2.96 -13.63 1.08
N VAL A 146 3.78 -12.87 1.81
CA VAL A 146 5.25 -13.07 1.84
C VAL A 146 5.59 -14.50 2.29
N VAL A 147 5.04 -14.93 3.43
CA VAL A 147 5.29 -16.28 3.99
C VAL A 147 4.87 -17.37 3.00
N LEU A 148 3.68 -17.24 2.40
CA LEU A 148 3.17 -18.20 1.41
C LEU A 148 4.05 -18.26 0.15
N SER A 149 4.56 -17.12 -0.31
CA SER A 149 5.44 -17.03 -1.47
C SER A 149 6.82 -17.68 -1.20
N LEU A 150 7.30 -17.62 0.04
CA LEU A 150 8.55 -18.25 0.46
C LEU A 150 8.41 -19.76 0.56
N LYS A 151 7.33 -20.28 1.17
CA LYS A 151 7.04 -21.73 1.27
C LYS A 151 6.99 -22.38 -0.10
N LYS A 152 6.30 -21.77 -1.07
CA LYS A 152 6.22 -22.28 -2.44
C LYS A 152 7.60 -22.46 -3.10
N LYS A 153 8.57 -21.58 -2.80
CA LYS A 153 9.93 -21.72 -3.33
C LYS A 153 10.72 -22.85 -2.67
N SER A 154 10.55 -23.03 -1.35
CA SER A 154 11.21 -24.10 -0.60
C SER A 154 10.80 -25.48 -1.11
N GLU A 155 9.48 -25.67 -1.34
CA GLU A 155 8.96 -26.92 -1.91
C GLU A 155 9.48 -27.19 -3.32
N ALA A 156 9.51 -26.16 -4.18
CA ALA A 156 10.04 -26.30 -5.54
C ALA A 156 11.56 -26.61 -5.59
N ARG A 157 12.31 -26.19 -4.55
CA ARG A 157 13.76 -26.45 -4.44
C ARG A 157 14.05 -27.85 -3.92
N SER A 158 13.17 -28.42 -3.11
CA SER A 158 13.30 -29.78 -2.56
C SER A 158 12.94 -30.87 -3.58
N GLN A 159 12.30 -30.49 -4.70
CA GLN A 159 11.92 -31.42 -5.77
C GLN A 159 12.92 -31.51 -6.94
N LYS A 160 14.00 -30.73 -6.89
CA LYS A 160 15.14 -30.79 -7.82
C LYS A 160 16.32 -31.55 -7.22
#